data_8d5d03326caefd34791570fb0505882f
#
_entry.id   8d5d03326caefd34791570fb0505882f
#
_cell.length_a   1.000
_cell.length_b   1.000
_cell.length_c   1.000
_cell.angle_alpha   90.00
_cell.angle_beta   90.00
_cell.angle_gamma   90.00
#
_symmetry.space_group_name_H-M   'P 1'
#
loop_
_entity.id
_entity.type
_entity.pdbx_description
1 polymer ?
#
loop_
_entity_poly.entity_id
_entity_poly.type
_entity_poly.pdbx_seq_one_letter_code
_entity_poly.pdbx_strand_id
1 'polypeptide(L)'
;MRFAGVKTAVALSLAFSAAMWQVPSAEAFSAQDAIGAVNDATQDPELLYTIYIGMPESEVAANLRGVDGQNDWELTSRSNSTSRHDFVTYQLARGAANMKQVKEIFLVNVTDGYVKSIRIYYRSGNPKLITPLYQKALHNYGKAMGASKRRRTYDTTDATYYQVNQWQKNNGNTHDVHNINYSSGDFDICTGEHDTVRTLIIDHYHY
;
A
#
# COMPACT_ATOMS: atom_id res chain seq x y z
N MET A 1 -82.76 -28.17 16.96
CA MET A 1 -82.14 -27.32 15.95
C MET A 1 -80.70 -27.06 16.38
N ARG A 2 -79.71 -27.64 15.68
CA ARG A 2 -78.31 -27.47 15.95
C ARG A 2 -77.71 -26.55 14.86
N PHE A 3 -77.19 -25.39 15.24
CA PHE A 3 -76.47 -24.55 14.36
C PHE A 3 -74.97 -24.88 14.46
N ALA A 4 -74.41 -25.34 13.34
CA ALA A 4 -72.98 -25.58 13.20
C ALA A 4 -72.28 -24.24 12.83
N GLY A 5 -71.36 -23.80 13.68
CA GLY A 5 -70.52 -22.60 13.41
C GLY A 5 -69.31 -23.01 12.60
N VAL A 6 -69.21 -22.47 11.40
CA VAL A 6 -68.04 -22.58 10.55
C VAL A 6 -66.96 -21.56 11.06
N LYS A 7 -65.83 -22.09 11.54
CA LYS A 7 -64.66 -21.25 11.83
C LYS A 7 -63.80 -21.16 10.57
N THR A 8 -63.82 -19.97 9.96
CA THR A 8 -62.95 -19.66 8.87
C THR A 8 -61.58 -19.24 9.46
N ALA A 9 -60.57 -20.07 9.30
CA ALA A 9 -59.19 -19.71 9.62
C ALA A 9 -58.59 -18.89 8.47
N VAL A 10 -58.30 -17.66 8.66
CA VAL A 10 -57.53 -16.80 7.72
C VAL A 10 -56.06 -17.04 8.02
N ALA A 11 -55.39 -17.76 7.12
CA ALA A 11 -53.92 -17.91 7.14
C ALA A 11 -53.30 -16.67 6.53
N LEU A 12 -52.70 -15.84 7.37
CA LEU A 12 -51.90 -14.67 6.95
C LEU A 12 -50.49 -15.18 6.60
N SER A 13 -50.23 -15.41 5.30
CA SER A 13 -48.89 -15.71 4.81
C SER A 13 -48.06 -14.41 4.73
N LEU A 14 -47.23 -14.20 5.72
CA LEU A 14 -46.17 -13.19 5.70
C LEU A 14 -45.08 -13.64 4.76
N ALA A 15 -45.13 -13.15 3.50
CA ALA A 15 -43.97 -13.23 2.60
C ALA A 15 -42.89 -12.29 3.07
N PHE A 16 -41.89 -12.80 3.80
CA PHE A 16 -40.66 -12.11 4.04
C PHE A 16 -39.89 -12.05 2.72
N SER A 17 -40.02 -10.95 2.00
CA SER A 17 -39.08 -10.58 0.93
C SER A 17 -37.76 -10.27 1.60
N ALA A 18 -36.85 -11.26 1.64
CA ALA A 18 -35.45 -11.01 1.92
C ALA A 18 -34.88 -10.17 0.77
N ALA A 19 -34.99 -8.87 0.88
CA ALA A 19 -34.16 -7.97 0.09
C ALA A 19 -32.72 -8.28 0.51
N MET A 20 -32.06 -9.13 -0.27
CA MET A 20 -30.60 -9.24 -0.20
C MET A 20 -30.07 -7.85 -0.55
N TRP A 21 -29.65 -7.14 0.46
CA TRP A 21 -28.78 -6.01 0.29
C TRP A 21 -27.52 -6.56 -0.37
N GLN A 22 -27.45 -6.43 -1.70
CA GLN A 22 -26.18 -6.57 -2.39
C GLN A 22 -25.32 -5.42 -1.86
N VAL A 23 -24.49 -5.72 -0.88
CA VAL A 23 -23.35 -4.86 -0.54
C VAL A 23 -22.60 -4.76 -1.87
N PRO A 24 -22.48 -3.55 -2.48
CA PRO A 24 -21.66 -3.41 -3.67
C PRO A 24 -20.30 -4.00 -3.31
N SER A 25 -19.88 -5.03 -4.04
CA SER A 25 -18.53 -5.55 -3.90
C SER A 25 -17.64 -4.35 -4.19
N ALA A 26 -16.88 -3.90 -3.19
CA ALA A 26 -15.87 -2.89 -3.39
C ALA A 26 -15.05 -3.32 -4.60
N GLU A 27 -14.95 -2.47 -5.62
CA GLU A 27 -14.18 -2.80 -6.81
C GLU A 27 -12.75 -3.05 -6.35
N ALA A 28 -12.29 -4.29 -6.51
CA ALA A 28 -10.95 -4.66 -6.07
C ALA A 28 -9.92 -3.78 -6.78
N PHE A 29 -8.94 -3.26 -6.04
CA PHE A 29 -7.86 -2.43 -6.55
C PHE A 29 -7.24 -3.05 -7.81
N SER A 30 -7.50 -2.43 -8.96
CA SER A 30 -7.17 -2.98 -10.27
C SER A 30 -5.76 -2.59 -10.72
N ALA A 31 -5.27 -3.20 -11.78
CA ALA A 31 -4.00 -2.81 -12.41
C ALA A 31 -4.05 -1.36 -12.95
N GLN A 32 -5.23 -0.89 -13.40
CA GLN A 32 -5.39 0.49 -13.86
C GLN A 32 -5.33 1.48 -12.69
N ASP A 33 -5.94 1.13 -11.55
CA ASP A 33 -5.84 1.92 -10.32
C ASP A 33 -4.39 1.99 -9.83
N ALA A 34 -3.65 0.88 -9.92
CA ALA A 34 -2.23 0.84 -9.56
C ALA A 34 -1.38 1.77 -10.46
N ILE A 35 -1.67 1.86 -11.76
CA ILE A 35 -1.00 2.81 -12.67
C ILE A 35 -1.29 4.26 -12.26
N GLY A 36 -2.54 4.57 -11.92
CA GLY A 36 -2.94 5.86 -11.36
C GLY A 36 -2.20 6.16 -10.06
N ALA A 37 -2.23 5.24 -9.12
CA ALA A 37 -1.57 5.38 -7.81
C ALA A 37 -0.05 5.60 -7.93
N VAL A 38 0.64 4.83 -8.80
CA VAL A 38 2.08 5.07 -9.07
C VAL A 38 2.31 6.44 -9.68
N ASN A 39 1.43 6.88 -10.58
CA ASN A 39 1.55 8.22 -11.15
C ASN A 39 1.45 9.30 -10.07
N ASP A 40 0.43 9.21 -9.21
CA ASP A 40 0.21 10.16 -8.12
C ASP A 40 1.36 10.14 -7.11
N ALA A 41 1.82 8.95 -6.72
CA ALA A 41 2.92 8.77 -5.79
C ALA A 41 4.28 9.27 -6.32
N THR A 42 4.49 9.29 -7.64
CA THR A 42 5.78 9.63 -8.25
C THR A 42 5.78 10.97 -8.98
N GLN A 43 4.68 11.68 -8.98
CA GLN A 43 4.56 13.00 -9.59
C GLN A 43 5.45 14.03 -8.88
N ASP A 44 5.49 13.96 -7.56
CA ASP A 44 6.41 14.70 -6.70
C ASP A 44 7.21 13.72 -5.83
N PRO A 45 8.45 13.39 -6.19
CA PRO A 45 9.26 12.41 -5.47
C PRO A 45 9.57 12.77 -4.01
N GLU A 46 9.49 14.04 -3.65
CA GLU A 46 9.73 14.49 -2.26
C GLU A 46 8.47 14.37 -1.40
N LEU A 47 7.30 14.20 -2.03
CA LEU A 47 5.99 14.14 -1.40
C LEU A 47 5.27 12.86 -1.82
N LEU A 48 5.33 11.82 -1.00
CA LEU A 48 4.64 10.55 -1.26
C LEU A 48 3.30 10.51 -0.51
N TYR A 49 2.18 10.46 -1.24
CA TYR A 49 0.83 10.48 -0.65
C TYR A 49 0.61 11.60 0.37
N THR A 50 1.00 12.83 0.03
CA THR A 50 0.96 14.00 0.92
C THR A 50 1.83 13.89 2.19
N ILE A 51 2.72 12.90 2.26
CA ILE A 51 3.66 12.70 3.35
C ILE A 51 5.08 13.02 2.87
N TYR A 52 5.84 13.77 3.66
CA TYR A 52 7.24 14.14 3.37
C TYR A 52 8.16 13.85 4.55
N ILE A 53 9.45 13.73 4.27
CA ILE A 53 10.48 13.53 5.32
C ILE A 53 10.54 14.76 6.21
N GLY A 54 10.51 14.54 7.53
CA GLY A 54 10.47 15.61 8.53
C GLY A 54 9.06 16.07 8.90
N MET A 55 7.99 15.53 8.29
CA MET A 55 6.62 15.83 8.69
C MET A 55 6.37 15.43 10.14
N PRO A 56 5.71 16.28 10.96
CA PRO A 56 5.31 15.90 12.32
C PRO A 56 4.35 14.71 12.35
N GLU A 57 4.51 13.82 13.33
CA GLU A 57 3.66 12.63 13.48
C GLU A 57 2.17 12.97 13.54
N SER A 58 1.81 14.06 14.23
CA SER A 58 0.41 14.50 14.36
C SER A 58 -0.26 14.77 13.00
N GLU A 59 0.49 15.34 12.05
CA GLU A 59 0.02 15.58 10.68
C GLU A 59 -0.08 14.27 9.89
N VAL A 60 0.91 13.38 10.02
CA VAL A 60 0.88 12.04 9.43
C VAL A 60 -0.36 11.28 9.87
N ALA A 61 -0.58 11.21 11.20
CA ALA A 61 -1.72 10.49 11.77
C ALA A 61 -3.08 11.08 11.33
N ALA A 62 -3.16 12.40 11.12
CA ALA A 62 -4.36 13.06 10.62
C ALA A 62 -4.61 12.71 9.14
N ASN A 63 -3.57 12.81 8.30
CA ASN A 63 -3.66 12.50 6.87
C ASN A 63 -4.04 11.03 6.63
N LEU A 64 -3.39 10.08 7.33
CA LEU A 64 -3.64 8.66 7.15
C LEU A 64 -5.02 8.23 7.65
N ARG A 65 -5.51 8.79 8.77
CA ARG A 65 -6.89 8.56 9.23
C ARG A 65 -7.94 9.08 8.26
N GLY A 66 -7.62 10.11 7.51
CA GLY A 66 -8.50 10.64 6.46
C GLY A 66 -8.72 9.70 5.29
N VAL A 67 -7.83 8.73 5.08
CA VAL A 67 -7.93 7.74 3.98
C VAL A 67 -8.33 6.34 4.45
N ASP A 68 -8.26 6.07 5.77
CA ASP A 68 -8.65 4.79 6.34
C ASP A 68 -10.12 4.45 6.04
N GLY A 69 -10.39 3.24 5.58
CA GLY A 69 -11.72 2.80 5.13
C GLY A 69 -12.20 3.39 3.79
N GLN A 70 -11.42 4.25 3.13
CA GLN A 70 -11.73 4.75 1.79
C GLN A 70 -11.01 3.88 0.74
N ASN A 71 -11.71 3.55 -0.38
CA ASN A 71 -11.11 2.80 -1.50
C ASN A 71 -10.35 1.53 -1.05
N ASP A 72 -10.93 0.77 -0.12
CA ASP A 72 -10.38 -0.45 0.46
C ASP A 72 -9.03 -0.26 1.22
N TRP A 73 -8.69 0.95 1.61
CA TRP A 73 -7.56 1.18 2.49
C TRP A 73 -7.84 0.71 3.92
N GLU A 74 -6.90 -0.03 4.47
CA GLU A 74 -6.86 -0.46 5.86
C GLU A 74 -5.63 0.13 6.54
N LEU A 75 -5.85 0.94 7.58
CA LEU A 75 -4.79 1.55 8.38
C LEU A 75 -4.45 0.69 9.60
N THR A 76 -3.19 0.38 9.74
CA THR A 76 -2.63 -0.22 10.96
C THR A 76 -1.45 0.62 11.45
N SER A 77 -1.18 0.58 12.75
CA SER A 77 0.00 1.23 13.31
C SER A 77 0.64 0.37 14.39
N ARG A 78 1.96 0.50 14.51
CA ARG A 78 2.75 -0.17 15.54
C ARG A 78 3.72 0.83 16.15
N SER A 79 3.74 0.92 17.46
CA SER A 79 4.70 1.72 18.22
C SER A 79 5.71 0.81 18.95
N ASN A 80 6.93 1.29 19.08
CA ASN A 80 7.98 0.70 19.86
C ASN A 80 8.88 1.81 20.41
N SER A 81 9.35 1.67 21.65
CA SER A 81 10.23 2.64 22.29
C SER A 81 11.51 1.94 22.76
N THR A 82 12.62 2.63 22.59
CA THR A 82 13.91 2.26 23.17
C THR A 82 14.31 3.30 24.21
N SER A 83 15.42 3.05 24.92
CA SER A 83 15.96 4.05 25.88
C SER A 83 16.42 5.38 25.24
N ARG A 84 16.49 5.44 23.89
CA ARG A 84 16.99 6.60 23.15
C ARG A 84 16.01 7.18 22.15
N HIS A 85 15.08 6.36 21.62
CA HIS A 85 14.22 6.76 20.52
C HIS A 85 12.83 6.13 20.66
N ASP A 86 11.83 6.90 20.27
CA ASP A 86 10.47 6.45 20.05
C ASP A 86 10.23 6.21 18.56
N PHE A 87 9.67 5.05 18.23
CA PHE A 87 9.38 4.64 16.86
C PHE A 87 7.90 4.38 16.68
N VAL A 88 7.33 4.92 15.62
CA VAL A 88 5.98 4.60 15.18
C VAL A 88 6.02 4.25 13.69
N THR A 89 5.42 3.12 13.33
CA THR A 89 5.22 2.74 11.94
C THR A 89 3.73 2.76 11.64
N TYR A 90 3.33 3.54 10.67
CA TYR A 90 2.00 3.54 10.08
C TYR A 90 2.03 2.72 8.79
N GLN A 91 1.02 1.89 8.60
CA GLN A 91 0.83 1.11 7.38
C GLN A 91 -0.59 1.29 6.87
N LEU A 92 -0.71 1.72 5.63
CA LEU A 92 -1.92 1.60 4.83
C LEU A 92 -1.73 0.46 3.83
N ALA A 93 -2.71 -0.41 3.72
CA ALA A 93 -2.69 -1.50 2.73
C ALA A 93 -4.03 -1.61 2.01
N ARG A 94 -4.00 -1.92 0.71
CA ARG A 94 -5.19 -2.24 -0.09
C ARG A 94 -4.89 -3.26 -1.18
N GLY A 95 -5.93 -3.86 -1.71
CA GLY A 95 -5.85 -4.83 -2.81
C GLY A 95 -5.92 -6.28 -2.35
N ALA A 96 -5.86 -7.21 -3.32
CA ALA A 96 -6.13 -8.61 -3.09
C ALA A 96 -5.04 -9.32 -2.26
N ALA A 97 -5.45 -10.06 -1.26
CA ALA A 97 -4.55 -10.89 -0.45
C ALA A 97 -3.90 -12.03 -1.24
N ASN A 98 -4.54 -12.48 -2.34
CA ASN A 98 -4.12 -13.66 -3.11
C ASN A 98 -3.04 -13.38 -4.17
N MET A 99 -2.46 -12.20 -4.22
CA MET A 99 -1.40 -11.78 -5.14
C MET A 99 -1.68 -11.98 -6.65
N LYS A 100 -2.91 -12.35 -7.04
CA LYS A 100 -3.30 -12.44 -8.46
C LYS A 100 -3.47 -11.08 -9.10
N GLN A 101 -3.79 -10.09 -8.29
CA GLN A 101 -3.85 -8.68 -8.64
C GLN A 101 -2.73 -7.91 -7.95
N VAL A 102 -2.72 -6.59 -8.06
CA VAL A 102 -1.75 -5.76 -7.38
C VAL A 102 -2.21 -5.55 -5.93
N LYS A 103 -1.29 -5.74 -4.99
CA LYS A 103 -1.42 -5.27 -3.61
C LYS A 103 -0.55 -4.03 -3.44
N GLU A 104 -1.11 -2.98 -2.88
CA GLU A 104 -0.39 -1.76 -2.51
C GLU A 104 -0.23 -1.68 -1.00
N ILE A 105 0.98 -1.34 -0.56
CA ILE A 105 1.29 -1.13 0.87
C ILE A 105 2.10 0.15 0.97
N PHE A 106 1.62 1.08 1.78
CA PHE A 106 2.27 2.35 2.07
C PHE A 106 2.73 2.36 3.52
N LEU A 107 4.03 2.54 3.74
CA LEU A 107 4.65 2.56 5.07
C LEU A 107 5.24 3.93 5.35
N VAL A 108 4.97 4.45 6.54
CA VAL A 108 5.58 5.66 7.08
C VAL A 108 6.26 5.33 8.40
N ASN A 109 7.57 5.52 8.48
CA ASN A 109 8.31 5.35 9.72
C ASN A 109 8.61 6.71 10.34
N VAL A 110 8.15 6.88 11.55
CA VAL A 110 8.34 8.04 12.40
C VAL A 110 9.35 7.69 13.49
N THR A 111 10.29 8.58 13.76
CA THR A 111 11.21 8.49 14.88
C THR A 111 11.24 9.82 15.59
N ASP A 112 11.05 9.80 16.92
CA ASP A 112 11.05 10.99 17.78
C ASP A 112 10.07 12.06 17.27
N GLY A 113 8.87 11.62 16.85
CA GLY A 113 7.78 12.48 16.42
C GLY A 113 7.90 13.04 14.98
N TYR A 114 8.89 12.60 14.17
CA TYR A 114 9.07 13.06 12.80
C TYR A 114 9.28 11.92 11.82
N VAL A 115 8.75 12.06 10.60
CA VAL A 115 8.94 11.11 9.50
C VAL A 115 10.41 11.00 9.12
N LYS A 116 10.95 9.78 9.11
CA LYS A 116 12.33 9.47 8.71
C LYS A 116 12.40 8.64 7.43
N SER A 117 11.39 7.83 7.14
CA SER A 117 11.30 7.11 5.87
C SER A 117 9.86 6.88 5.45
N ILE A 118 9.68 6.86 4.14
CA ILE A 118 8.41 6.57 3.48
C ILE A 118 8.70 5.51 2.42
N ARG A 119 7.81 4.51 2.33
CA ARG A 119 7.99 3.42 1.38
C ARG A 119 6.65 2.94 0.84
N ILE A 120 6.60 2.73 -0.46
CA ILE A 120 5.44 2.14 -1.11
C ILE A 120 5.86 0.85 -1.79
N TYR A 121 5.07 -0.20 -1.59
CA TYR A 121 5.19 -1.47 -2.28
C TYR A 121 4.00 -1.66 -3.21
N TYR A 122 4.28 -2.06 -4.45
CA TYR A 122 3.30 -2.63 -5.37
C TYR A 122 3.73 -4.06 -5.66
N ARG A 123 2.91 -5.03 -5.29
CA ARG A 123 3.26 -6.45 -5.29
C ARG A 123 2.24 -7.27 -6.06
N SER A 124 2.73 -8.25 -6.83
CA SER A 124 1.88 -9.24 -7.49
C SER A 124 2.67 -10.49 -7.87
N GLY A 125 2.05 -11.65 -7.80
CA GLY A 125 2.55 -12.88 -8.41
C GLY A 125 2.56 -12.84 -9.95
N ASN A 126 1.89 -11.84 -10.56
CA ASN A 126 1.89 -11.64 -12.00
C ASN A 126 2.87 -10.53 -12.42
N PRO A 127 4.04 -10.86 -12.99
CA PRO A 127 5.04 -9.87 -13.39
C PRO A 127 4.53 -8.87 -14.44
N LYS A 128 3.54 -9.24 -15.25
CA LYS A 128 2.95 -8.35 -16.25
C LYS A 128 2.22 -7.16 -15.65
N LEU A 129 1.79 -7.27 -14.38
CA LEU A 129 1.15 -6.17 -13.66
C LEU A 129 2.17 -5.20 -13.05
N ILE A 130 3.32 -5.67 -12.60
CA ILE A 130 4.33 -4.85 -11.89
C ILE A 130 5.32 -4.18 -12.85
N THR A 131 5.71 -4.85 -13.93
CA THR A 131 6.68 -4.29 -14.89
C THR A 131 6.26 -2.91 -15.45
N PRO A 132 5.00 -2.69 -15.88
CA PRO A 132 4.55 -1.37 -16.32
C PRO A 132 4.63 -0.30 -15.22
N LEU A 133 4.30 -0.67 -13.97
CA LEU A 133 4.37 0.23 -12.81
C LEU A 133 5.81 0.69 -12.57
N TYR A 134 6.75 -0.24 -12.62
CA TYR A 134 8.18 0.05 -12.50
C TYR A 134 8.67 1.01 -13.59
N GLN A 135 8.31 0.77 -14.85
CA GLN A 135 8.67 1.65 -15.95
C GLN A 135 8.08 3.05 -15.79
N LYS A 136 6.84 3.14 -15.33
CA LYS A 136 6.16 4.41 -15.05
C LYS A 136 6.86 5.18 -13.93
N ALA A 137 7.19 4.53 -12.83
CA ALA A 137 7.91 5.13 -11.71
C ALA A 137 9.28 5.67 -12.14
N LEU A 138 10.06 4.88 -12.89
CA LEU A 138 11.35 5.32 -13.44
C LEU A 138 11.22 6.52 -14.35
N HIS A 139 10.21 6.54 -15.22
CA HIS A 139 9.97 7.66 -16.12
C HIS A 139 9.70 8.95 -15.34
N ASN A 140 8.79 8.89 -14.36
CA ASN A 140 8.41 10.05 -13.57
C ASN A 140 9.59 10.60 -12.75
N TYR A 141 10.31 9.73 -12.05
CA TYR A 141 11.50 10.13 -11.28
C TYR A 141 12.63 10.65 -12.18
N GLY A 142 12.85 10.01 -13.33
CA GLY A 142 13.81 10.49 -14.32
C GLY A 142 13.48 11.88 -14.84
N LYS A 143 12.19 12.16 -15.08
CA LYS A 143 11.71 13.50 -15.47
C LYS A 143 11.90 14.53 -14.36
N ALA A 144 11.63 14.16 -13.10
CA ALA A 144 11.69 15.07 -11.95
C ALA A 144 13.13 15.30 -11.43
N MET A 145 13.99 14.26 -11.42
CA MET A 145 15.27 14.25 -10.75
C MET A 145 16.48 13.97 -11.68
N GLY A 146 16.23 13.70 -12.96
CA GLY A 146 17.30 13.41 -13.94
C GLY A 146 17.83 11.97 -13.87
N ALA A 147 19.12 11.80 -14.14
CA ALA A 147 19.74 10.48 -14.22
C ALA A 147 19.95 9.85 -12.82
N SER A 148 19.61 8.58 -12.69
CA SER A 148 19.84 7.81 -11.47
C SER A 148 21.17 7.05 -11.50
N LYS A 149 21.70 6.75 -10.31
CA LYS A 149 22.73 5.74 -10.15
C LYS A 149 22.06 4.37 -10.14
N ARG A 150 22.34 3.56 -11.15
CA ARG A 150 21.77 2.21 -11.29
C ARG A 150 22.72 1.16 -10.73
N ARG A 151 22.20 0.23 -9.95
CA ARG A 151 22.92 -0.94 -9.44
C ARG A 151 22.03 -2.17 -9.44
N ARG A 152 22.66 -3.35 -9.41
CA ARG A 152 22.00 -4.64 -9.19
C ARG A 152 22.54 -5.24 -7.91
N THR A 153 21.67 -5.78 -7.12
CA THR A 153 22.03 -6.47 -5.87
C THR A 153 21.26 -7.77 -5.75
N TYR A 154 21.85 -8.72 -5.04
CA TYR A 154 21.18 -9.93 -4.59
C TYR A 154 21.16 -9.91 -3.07
N ASP A 155 20.02 -10.24 -2.50
CA ASP A 155 19.94 -10.66 -1.12
C ASP A 155 20.22 -12.17 -1.07
N THR A 156 21.30 -12.55 -0.40
CA THR A 156 21.70 -13.95 -0.30
C THR A 156 20.85 -14.73 0.69
N THR A 157 20.14 -14.04 1.58
CA THR A 157 19.25 -14.66 2.56
C THR A 157 17.97 -15.14 1.89
N ASP A 158 17.44 -14.35 0.97
CA ASP A 158 16.11 -14.60 0.36
C ASP A 158 16.21 -14.99 -1.12
N ALA A 159 17.43 -15.14 -1.66
CA ALA A 159 17.68 -15.32 -3.09
C ALA A 159 16.95 -14.25 -3.97
N THR A 160 16.67 -13.09 -3.41
CA THR A 160 15.91 -12.03 -4.05
C THR A 160 16.84 -11.14 -4.88
N TYR A 161 16.45 -10.93 -6.13
CA TYR A 161 17.16 -10.03 -7.03
C TYR A 161 16.53 -8.63 -6.98
N TYR A 162 17.38 -7.62 -6.76
CA TYR A 162 16.97 -6.20 -6.78
C TYR A 162 17.66 -5.46 -7.92
N GLN A 163 16.88 -4.70 -8.69
CA GLN A 163 17.38 -3.66 -9.55
C GLN A 163 17.03 -2.31 -8.93
N VAL A 164 18.05 -1.61 -8.46
CA VAL A 164 17.91 -0.34 -7.74
C VAL A 164 18.29 0.81 -8.67
N ASN A 165 17.43 1.81 -8.77
CA ASN A 165 17.73 3.12 -9.34
C ASN A 165 17.65 4.14 -8.20
N GLN A 166 18.76 4.82 -7.94
CA GLN A 166 18.92 5.69 -6.79
C GLN A 166 19.24 7.11 -7.23
N TRP A 167 18.59 8.06 -6.61
CA TRP A 167 18.90 9.48 -6.63
C TRP A 167 19.26 9.90 -5.22
N GLN A 168 20.28 10.74 -5.07
CA GLN A 168 20.75 11.20 -3.77
C GLN A 168 21.02 12.69 -3.84
N LYS A 169 20.46 13.43 -2.89
CA LYS A 169 20.77 14.84 -2.64
C LYS A 169 21.53 14.94 -1.32
N ASN A 170 22.62 15.70 -1.31
CA ASN A 170 23.43 15.91 -0.12
C ASN A 170 23.15 17.31 0.43
N ASN A 171 22.66 17.39 1.66
CA ASN A 171 22.36 18.63 2.36
C ASN A 171 23.24 18.72 3.62
N GLY A 172 24.50 19.14 3.44
CA GLY A 172 25.46 19.16 4.54
C GLY A 172 25.78 17.76 5.06
N ASN A 173 25.46 17.50 6.33
CA ASN A 173 25.69 16.17 6.96
C ASN A 173 24.54 15.18 6.77
N THR A 174 23.52 15.55 6.00
CA THR A 174 22.33 14.75 5.80
C THR A 174 22.18 14.35 4.34
N HIS A 175 21.63 13.18 4.10
CA HIS A 175 21.44 12.62 2.77
C HIS A 175 19.98 12.27 2.56
N ASP A 176 19.35 12.94 1.58
CA ASP A 176 18.06 12.56 1.07
C ASP A 176 18.25 11.51 -0.02
N VAL A 177 17.66 10.34 0.15
CA VAL A 177 17.78 9.22 -0.77
C VAL A 177 16.41 8.81 -1.29
N HIS A 178 16.31 8.77 -2.60
CA HIS A 178 15.13 8.28 -3.31
C HIS A 178 15.52 7.04 -4.11
N ASN A 179 14.78 5.96 -3.94
CA ASN A 179 15.00 4.72 -4.67
C ASN A 179 13.73 4.29 -5.40
N ILE A 180 13.93 3.79 -6.61
CA ILE A 180 12.98 2.94 -7.31
C ILE A 180 13.62 1.57 -7.45
N ASN A 181 13.04 0.57 -6.77
CA ASN A 181 13.54 -0.79 -6.74
C ASN A 181 12.54 -1.70 -7.45
N TYR A 182 13.07 -2.65 -8.22
CA TYR A 182 12.30 -3.75 -8.76
C TYR A 182 12.93 -5.05 -8.26
N SER A 183 12.17 -5.82 -7.53
CA SER A 183 12.63 -7.10 -7.03
C SER A 183 11.91 -8.27 -7.70
N SER A 184 12.62 -9.37 -7.80
CA SER A 184 12.09 -10.67 -8.17
C SER A 184 12.70 -11.72 -7.27
N GLY A 185 11.88 -12.48 -6.57
CA GLY A 185 12.31 -13.50 -5.63
C GLY A 185 11.13 -14.35 -5.21
N ASP A 186 11.41 -15.35 -4.43
CA ASP A 186 10.42 -16.31 -3.96
C ASP A 186 9.89 -16.00 -2.56
N PHE A 187 10.38 -14.90 -1.94
CA PHE A 187 10.02 -14.55 -0.58
C PHE A 187 9.09 -13.34 -0.50
N ASP A 188 7.96 -13.51 0.14
CA ASP A 188 7.05 -12.43 0.50
C ASP A 188 7.39 -11.88 1.90
N ILE A 189 8.05 -10.73 1.96
CA ILE A 189 8.44 -10.09 3.23
C ILE A 189 7.25 -9.63 4.08
N CYS A 190 6.05 -9.52 3.50
CA CYS A 190 4.86 -9.11 4.25
C CYS A 190 4.14 -10.29 4.88
N THR A 191 4.12 -11.45 4.22
CA THR A 191 3.46 -12.67 4.70
C THR A 191 4.42 -13.70 5.25
N GLY A 192 5.72 -13.61 4.93
CA GLY A 192 6.71 -14.63 5.25
C GLY A 192 6.61 -15.88 4.38
N GLU A 193 5.78 -15.87 3.35
CA GLU A 193 5.58 -17.01 2.45
C GLU A 193 6.58 -17.00 1.31
N HIS A 194 7.01 -18.19 0.89
CA HIS A 194 7.81 -18.39 -0.31
C HIS A 194 6.87 -18.47 -1.52
N ASP A 195 6.69 -17.35 -2.21
CA ASP A 195 5.92 -17.29 -3.44
C ASP A 195 6.67 -16.45 -4.47
N THR A 196 6.47 -16.76 -5.75
CA THR A 196 7.07 -15.99 -6.84
C THR A 196 6.38 -14.65 -6.97
N VAL A 197 6.92 -13.64 -6.31
CA VAL A 197 6.37 -12.28 -6.28
C VAL A 197 7.26 -11.33 -7.05
N ARG A 198 6.64 -10.38 -7.75
CA ARG A 198 7.31 -9.19 -8.29
C ARG A 198 6.90 -7.99 -7.49
N THR A 199 7.87 -7.20 -7.11
CA THR A 199 7.65 -6.03 -6.26
C THR A 199 8.31 -4.81 -6.87
N LEU A 200 7.53 -3.75 -7.03
CA LEU A 200 8.02 -2.39 -7.19
C LEU A 200 8.06 -1.76 -5.80
N ILE A 201 9.20 -1.19 -5.44
CA ILE A 201 9.37 -0.41 -4.20
C ILE A 201 9.75 1.02 -4.60
N ILE A 202 8.99 1.97 -4.11
CA ILE A 202 9.30 3.40 -4.13
C ILE A 202 9.68 3.77 -2.71
N ASP A 203 10.90 4.28 -2.53
CA ASP A 203 11.52 4.44 -1.21
C ASP A 203 12.15 5.83 -1.10
N HIS A 204 11.79 6.56 -0.04
CA HIS A 204 12.36 7.85 0.30
C HIS A 204 12.74 7.85 1.77
N TYR A 205 13.99 8.17 2.07
CA TYR A 205 14.48 8.21 3.43
C TYR A 205 15.63 9.22 3.59
N HIS A 206 15.84 9.60 4.84
CA HIS A 206 16.84 10.53 5.26
C HIS A 206 17.79 9.86 6.28
N TYR A 207 19.09 10.05 6.13
CA TYR A 207 20.11 9.56 7.07
C TYR A 207 21.31 10.50 7.19
#